data_2f7c8c7158e68dbf373288040cfb7786
#
_entry.id   2f7c8c7158e68dbf373288040cfb7786
#
_cell.length_a   1.000
_cell.length_b   1.000
_cell.length_c   1.000
_cell.angle_alpha   90.00
_cell.angle_beta   90.00
_cell.angle_gamma   90.00
#
_symmetry.space_group_name_H-M   'P 1'
#
loop_
_entity.id
_entity.type
_entity.pdbx_description
1 polymer ?
#
loop_
_entity_poly.entity_id
_entity_poly.type
_entity_poly.pdbx_seq_one_letter_code
_entity_poly.pdbx_strand_id
1 'polypeptide(L)'
;MRQRVVLALGGNAILQPGQEGTFENQKANIEVSAESISKIIKAGHELVIVHGNGPQVGQILRQNELAKEEVPVQPLPICSAESQGFIGYMLQESLKNRLPEKNVATILTMTEVDLADKAFNNPTKPIGSFYTEEESNQLAEEKGWVMGEDAGRGYRRLVASPEPKGIVEVNVIKTMLENDIVVVSTGGGGIPVARNEKGNLEGVAAVIDKDSSALRLSQDVESDVLMILTDVPNVYINYGKPDQEKLETISIEKAEQYYGEGHFS
;
A
#
# COMPACT_ATOMS: atom_id res chain seq x y z
N MET A 1 19.49 -21.26 -3.21
CA MET A 1 19.91 -20.17 -4.12
C MET A 1 19.44 -18.86 -3.55
N ARG A 2 20.24 -17.79 -3.70
CA ARG A 2 19.78 -16.41 -3.36
C ARG A 2 18.69 -16.02 -4.34
N GLN A 3 17.60 -15.47 -3.86
CA GLN A 3 16.47 -15.01 -4.65
C GLN A 3 16.22 -13.53 -4.34
N ARG A 4 15.67 -12.80 -5.30
CA ARG A 4 15.14 -11.47 -5.12
C ARG A 4 13.65 -11.59 -4.80
N VAL A 5 13.25 -11.07 -3.65
CA VAL A 5 11.89 -11.19 -3.11
C VAL A 5 11.28 -9.79 -2.97
N VAL A 6 10.10 -9.60 -3.53
CA VAL A 6 9.22 -8.47 -3.21
C VAL A 6 8.18 -8.96 -2.20
N LEU A 7 8.13 -8.35 -1.04
CA LEU A 7 7.23 -8.70 0.06
C LEU A 7 6.21 -7.59 0.27
N ALA A 8 4.95 -7.85 0.02
CA ALA A 8 3.84 -6.92 0.28
C ALA A 8 3.20 -7.21 1.64
N LEU A 9 3.29 -6.25 2.56
CA LEU A 9 2.65 -6.29 3.87
C LEU A 9 1.23 -5.71 3.79
N GLY A 10 0.23 -6.49 4.20
CA GLY A 10 -1.14 -6.03 4.37
C GLY A 10 -1.27 -4.96 5.45
N GLY A 11 -2.33 -4.17 5.40
CA GLY A 11 -2.60 -3.14 6.42
C GLY A 11 -2.70 -3.72 7.83
N ASN A 12 -3.24 -4.93 7.98
CA ASN A 12 -3.39 -5.61 9.27
C ASN A 12 -2.06 -6.08 9.88
N ALA A 13 -0.99 -6.18 9.10
CA ALA A 13 0.36 -6.38 9.60
C ALA A 13 0.92 -5.13 10.34
N ILE A 14 0.26 -3.98 10.20
CA ILE A 14 0.64 -2.71 10.83
C ILE A 14 -0.41 -2.29 11.87
N LEU A 15 -1.70 -2.39 11.56
CA LEU A 15 -2.79 -2.07 12.45
C LEU A 15 -3.92 -3.08 12.26
N GLN A 16 -4.22 -3.87 13.29
CA GLN A 16 -5.25 -4.91 13.23
C GLN A 16 -6.67 -4.30 13.32
N PRO A 17 -7.69 -4.97 12.78
CA PRO A 17 -9.07 -4.54 12.92
C PRO A 17 -9.46 -4.37 14.40
N GLY A 18 -10.08 -3.23 14.71
CA GLY A 18 -10.53 -2.89 16.07
C GLY A 18 -9.44 -2.36 17.01
N GLN A 19 -8.17 -2.36 16.60
CA GLN A 19 -7.12 -1.69 17.37
C GLN A 19 -7.17 -0.17 17.16
N GLU A 20 -6.89 0.56 18.23
CA GLU A 20 -6.61 1.99 18.15
C GLU A 20 -5.27 2.23 17.45
N GLY A 21 -5.22 3.21 16.54
CA GLY A 21 -4.04 3.53 15.73
C GLY A 21 -2.94 4.29 16.50
N THR A 22 -2.65 3.87 17.73
CA THR A 22 -1.54 4.42 18.52
C THR A 22 -0.20 3.96 17.98
N PHE A 23 0.86 4.69 18.31
CA PHE A 23 2.24 4.29 17.98
C PHE A 23 2.56 2.91 18.56
N GLU A 24 2.20 2.67 19.82
CA GLU A 24 2.48 1.45 20.56
C GLU A 24 1.86 0.22 19.88
N ASN A 25 0.59 0.30 19.49
CA ASN A 25 -0.10 -0.79 18.81
C ASN A 25 0.53 -1.11 17.45
N GLN A 26 0.79 -0.06 16.66
CA GLN A 26 1.40 -0.23 15.34
C GLN A 26 2.83 -0.77 15.44
N LYS A 27 3.62 -0.25 16.38
CA LYS A 27 4.98 -0.72 16.65
C LYS A 27 4.99 -2.19 17.07
N ALA A 28 4.09 -2.61 17.96
CA ALA A 28 3.98 -4.00 18.41
C ALA A 28 3.66 -4.95 17.23
N ASN A 29 2.74 -4.58 16.33
CA ASN A 29 2.40 -5.38 15.17
C ASN A 29 3.57 -5.46 14.17
N ILE A 30 4.28 -4.35 13.97
CA ILE A 30 5.48 -4.30 13.12
C ILE A 30 6.60 -5.17 13.70
N GLU A 31 6.78 -5.23 15.01
CA GLU A 31 7.76 -6.11 15.65
C GLU A 31 7.47 -7.59 15.34
N VAL A 32 6.20 -8.02 15.37
CA VAL A 32 5.81 -9.38 14.97
C VAL A 32 6.13 -9.64 13.49
N SER A 33 5.81 -8.69 12.63
CA SER A 33 6.10 -8.78 11.19
C SER A 33 7.62 -8.83 10.95
N ALA A 34 8.40 -7.98 11.61
CA ALA A 34 9.85 -7.91 11.51
C ALA A 34 10.54 -9.21 11.94
N GLU A 35 9.96 -9.95 12.90
CA GLU A 35 10.47 -11.28 13.27
C GLU A 35 10.40 -12.25 12.08
N SER A 36 9.27 -12.31 11.40
CA SER A 36 9.09 -13.18 10.23
C SER A 36 9.95 -12.74 9.04
N ILE A 37 10.01 -11.43 8.78
CA ILE A 37 10.83 -10.83 7.72
C ILE A 37 12.32 -11.12 7.96
N SER A 38 12.79 -11.06 9.22
CA SER A 38 14.17 -11.32 9.55
C SER A 38 14.63 -12.74 9.17
N LYS A 39 13.72 -13.72 9.13
CA LYS A 39 14.02 -15.10 8.72
C LYS A 39 14.33 -15.16 7.22
N ILE A 40 13.59 -14.41 6.40
CA ILE A 40 13.82 -14.30 4.94
C ILE A 40 15.19 -13.66 4.68
N ILE A 41 15.52 -12.59 5.39
CA ILE A 41 16.80 -11.89 5.25
C ILE A 41 17.96 -12.81 5.69
N LYS A 42 17.82 -13.52 6.82
CA LYS A 42 18.83 -14.48 7.31
C LYS A 42 19.05 -15.66 6.37
N ALA A 43 18.05 -16.03 5.57
CA ALA A 43 18.19 -17.04 4.52
C ALA A 43 19.05 -16.57 3.33
N GLY A 44 19.46 -15.29 3.31
CA GLY A 44 20.37 -14.71 2.31
C GLY A 44 19.68 -14.18 1.05
N HIS A 45 18.37 -13.99 1.09
CA HIS A 45 17.59 -13.41 -0.02
C HIS A 45 17.76 -11.88 -0.10
N GLU A 46 17.71 -11.32 -1.31
CA GLU A 46 17.50 -9.88 -1.52
C GLU A 46 16.04 -9.56 -1.22
N LEU A 47 15.79 -8.49 -0.48
CA LEU A 47 14.42 -8.17 -0.04
C LEU A 47 14.05 -6.71 -0.25
N VAL A 48 12.92 -6.52 -0.93
CA VAL A 48 12.18 -5.26 -0.96
C VAL A 48 10.84 -5.47 -0.25
N ILE A 49 10.50 -4.53 0.64
CA ILE A 49 9.27 -4.54 1.43
C ILE A 49 8.36 -3.42 0.93
N VAL A 50 7.16 -3.79 0.50
CA VAL A 50 6.05 -2.88 0.20
C VAL A 50 5.05 -2.98 1.34
N HIS A 51 4.40 -1.89 1.72
CA HIS A 51 3.40 -1.90 2.78
C HIS A 51 2.14 -1.11 2.43
N GLY A 52 1.00 -1.49 3.01
CA GLY A 52 -0.20 -0.66 3.00
C GLY A 52 -0.06 0.54 3.93
N ASN A 53 -0.94 1.54 3.79
CA ASN A 53 -0.95 2.74 4.63
C ASN A 53 -2.37 3.29 4.90
N GLY A 54 -3.42 2.58 4.52
CA GLY A 54 -4.79 3.10 4.54
C GLY A 54 -5.20 3.77 5.87
N PRO A 55 -5.06 3.10 7.02
CA PRO A 55 -5.35 3.72 8.33
C PRO A 55 -4.48 4.94 8.62
N GLN A 56 -3.19 4.87 8.30
CA GLN A 56 -2.19 5.90 8.62
C GLN A 56 -2.40 7.17 7.79
N VAL A 57 -2.54 7.05 6.47
CA VAL A 57 -2.84 8.21 5.61
C VAL A 57 -4.21 8.79 5.96
N GLY A 58 -5.18 7.93 6.34
CA GLY A 58 -6.48 8.38 6.84
C GLY A 58 -6.36 9.22 8.11
N GLN A 59 -5.51 8.83 9.05
CA GLN A 59 -5.24 9.58 10.27
C GLN A 59 -4.55 10.92 9.98
N ILE A 60 -3.56 10.95 9.09
CA ILE A 60 -2.88 12.18 8.65
C ILE A 60 -3.89 13.14 8.01
N LEU A 61 -4.74 12.66 7.11
CA LEU A 61 -5.81 13.46 6.50
C LEU A 61 -6.77 14.02 7.56
N ARG A 62 -7.12 13.22 8.57
CA ARG A 62 -7.97 13.67 9.68
C ARG A 62 -7.30 14.76 10.51
N GLN A 63 -6.00 14.63 10.82
CA GLN A 63 -5.23 15.66 11.51
C GLN A 63 -5.22 16.97 10.72
N ASN A 64 -4.99 16.91 9.40
CA ASN A 64 -5.05 18.06 8.52
C ASN A 64 -6.45 18.73 8.55
N GLU A 65 -7.51 17.96 8.48
CA GLU A 65 -8.88 18.50 8.50
C GLU A 65 -9.23 19.17 9.84
N LEU A 66 -8.79 18.58 10.96
CA LEU A 66 -9.02 19.15 12.29
C LEU A 66 -8.25 20.44 12.54
N ALA A 67 -7.05 20.57 11.96
CA ALA A 67 -6.18 21.73 12.18
C ALA A 67 -6.32 22.83 11.10
N LYS A 68 -7.22 22.67 10.13
CA LYS A 68 -7.30 23.51 8.91
C LYS A 68 -7.48 25.02 9.17
N GLU A 69 -8.05 25.40 10.30
CA GLU A 69 -8.24 26.79 10.68
C GLU A 69 -6.97 27.46 11.20
N GLU A 70 -5.98 26.66 11.64
CA GLU A 70 -4.73 27.12 12.22
C GLU A 70 -3.50 26.82 11.33
N VAL A 71 -3.56 25.70 10.59
CA VAL A 71 -2.44 25.19 9.79
C VAL A 71 -2.92 24.88 8.37
N PRO A 72 -2.15 25.25 7.31
CA PRO A 72 -2.50 24.93 5.94
C PRO A 72 -2.64 23.42 5.72
N VAL A 73 -3.74 23.00 5.08
CA VAL A 73 -4.00 21.59 4.75
C VAL A 73 -3.00 21.09 3.70
N GLN A 74 -2.42 19.93 3.94
CA GLN A 74 -1.52 19.29 2.98
C GLN A 74 -2.31 18.47 1.95
N PRO A 75 -1.89 18.47 0.67
CA PRO A 75 -2.51 17.66 -0.36
C PRO A 75 -2.22 16.17 -0.15
N LEU A 76 -3.11 15.30 -0.68
CA LEU A 76 -3.03 13.85 -0.51
C LEU A 76 -1.65 13.22 -0.87
N PRO A 77 -0.93 13.65 -1.93
CA PRO A 77 0.42 13.13 -2.20
C PRO A 77 1.41 13.40 -1.06
N ILE A 78 1.31 14.56 -0.39
CA ILE A 78 2.16 14.87 0.78
C ILE A 78 1.78 13.98 1.96
N CYS A 79 0.49 13.81 2.27
CA CYS A 79 0.03 12.90 3.33
C CYS A 79 0.47 11.44 3.05
N SER A 80 0.51 11.04 1.78
CA SER A 80 1.05 9.73 1.38
C SER A 80 2.56 9.63 1.66
N ALA A 81 3.34 10.67 1.37
CA ALA A 81 4.77 10.73 1.67
C ALA A 81 5.03 10.67 3.18
N GLU A 82 4.26 11.41 3.99
CA GLU A 82 4.34 11.37 5.45
C GLU A 82 4.09 9.94 5.97
N SER A 83 3.09 9.24 5.43
CA SER A 83 2.79 7.86 5.80
C SER A 83 3.92 6.88 5.45
N GLN A 84 4.61 7.09 4.32
CA GLN A 84 5.79 6.29 3.96
C GLN A 84 6.93 6.48 4.95
N GLY A 85 7.21 7.72 5.34
CA GLY A 85 8.22 8.02 6.36
C GLY A 85 7.87 7.43 7.72
N PHE A 86 6.62 7.57 8.14
CA PHE A 86 6.12 7.07 9.42
C PHE A 86 6.23 5.53 9.53
N ILE A 87 5.65 4.80 8.58
CA ILE A 87 5.68 3.33 8.59
C ILE A 87 7.08 2.82 8.29
N GLY A 88 7.76 3.43 7.32
CA GLY A 88 9.11 3.05 6.92
C GLY A 88 10.10 3.18 8.08
N TYR A 89 10.01 4.24 8.89
CA TYR A 89 10.81 4.39 10.11
C TYR A 89 10.62 3.22 11.07
N MET A 90 9.37 2.84 11.37
CA MET A 90 9.10 1.75 12.31
C MET A 90 9.62 0.39 11.79
N LEU A 91 9.45 0.11 10.48
CA LEU A 91 9.98 -1.11 9.85
C LEU A 91 11.51 -1.13 9.85
N GLN A 92 12.13 -0.03 9.45
CA GLN A 92 13.60 0.10 9.39
C GLN A 92 14.22 -0.06 10.77
N GLU A 93 13.69 0.60 11.79
CA GLU A 93 14.15 0.49 13.17
C GLU A 93 14.00 -0.95 13.69
N SER A 94 12.83 -1.56 13.53
CA SER A 94 12.56 -2.92 14.00
C SER A 94 13.47 -3.96 13.35
N LEU A 95 13.71 -3.85 12.04
CA LEU A 95 14.61 -4.74 11.32
C LEU A 95 16.07 -4.49 11.69
N LYS A 96 16.50 -3.23 11.85
CA LYS A 96 17.87 -2.89 12.24
C LYS A 96 18.21 -3.38 13.63
N ASN A 97 17.27 -3.30 14.57
CA ASN A 97 17.45 -3.84 15.93
C ASN A 97 17.58 -5.38 15.96
N ARG A 98 16.91 -6.08 15.03
CA ARG A 98 16.98 -7.56 14.91
C ARG A 98 18.19 -8.05 14.10
N LEU A 99 18.69 -7.21 13.21
CA LEU A 99 19.76 -7.52 12.25
C LEU A 99 20.78 -6.35 12.23
N PRO A 100 21.54 -6.16 13.30
CA PRO A 100 22.47 -5.02 13.42
C PRO A 100 23.49 -4.96 12.28
N GLU A 101 23.87 -6.13 11.73
CA GLU A 101 24.83 -6.28 10.64
C GLU A 101 24.26 -5.91 9.26
N LYS A 102 22.93 -5.91 9.10
CA LYS A 102 22.28 -5.61 7.83
C LYS A 102 22.01 -4.12 7.67
N ASN A 103 22.20 -3.63 6.46
CA ASN A 103 21.73 -2.30 6.10
C ASN A 103 20.27 -2.37 5.70
N VAL A 104 19.44 -1.51 6.29
CA VAL A 104 18.02 -1.35 5.99
C VAL A 104 17.79 0.12 5.67
N ALA A 105 17.13 0.41 4.58
CA ALA A 105 16.81 1.76 4.18
C ALA A 105 15.37 1.89 3.72
N THR A 106 14.72 2.97 4.15
CA THR A 106 13.42 3.39 3.62
C THR A 106 13.63 4.45 2.57
N ILE A 107 13.01 4.28 1.42
CA ILE A 107 13.04 5.23 0.32
C ILE A 107 11.62 5.74 0.03
N LEU A 108 11.46 7.06 -0.01
CA LEU A 108 10.22 7.67 -0.53
C LEU A 108 10.10 7.29 -2.00
N THR A 109 8.95 6.73 -2.34
CA THR A 109 8.76 6.13 -3.66
C THR A 109 7.53 6.73 -4.33
N MET A 110 7.73 7.21 -5.55
CA MET A 110 6.69 7.70 -6.44
C MET A 110 6.26 6.61 -7.42
N THR A 111 4.97 6.54 -7.70
CA THR A 111 4.41 5.63 -8.69
C THR A 111 3.75 6.44 -9.79
N GLU A 112 4.26 6.31 -11.00
CA GLU A 112 3.73 6.99 -12.18
C GLU A 112 2.42 6.36 -12.62
N VAL A 113 1.40 7.20 -12.87
CA VAL A 113 0.06 6.80 -13.33
C VAL A 113 -0.35 7.57 -14.59
N ASP A 114 -1.38 7.07 -15.26
CA ASP A 114 -1.95 7.73 -16.44
C ASP A 114 -3.18 8.56 -16.03
N LEU A 115 -3.17 9.86 -16.31
CA LEU A 115 -4.35 10.71 -16.06
C LEU A 115 -5.56 10.34 -16.95
N ALA A 116 -5.35 9.60 -18.04
CA ALA A 116 -6.42 9.04 -18.85
C ALA A 116 -7.02 7.74 -18.31
N ASP A 117 -6.50 7.22 -17.19
CA ASP A 117 -7.06 6.03 -16.54
C ASP A 117 -8.51 6.25 -16.13
N LYS A 118 -9.35 5.23 -16.38
CA LYS A 118 -10.80 5.23 -16.07
C LYS A 118 -11.09 5.49 -14.59
N ALA A 119 -10.16 5.11 -13.71
CA ALA A 119 -10.28 5.31 -12.27
C ALA A 119 -10.48 6.79 -11.89
N PHE A 120 -9.91 7.72 -12.65
CA PHE A 120 -10.11 9.16 -12.40
C PHE A 120 -11.55 9.63 -12.68
N ASN A 121 -12.25 8.96 -13.57
CA ASN A 121 -13.67 9.22 -13.85
C ASN A 121 -14.62 8.42 -12.95
N ASN A 122 -14.12 7.42 -12.23
CA ASN A 122 -14.90 6.57 -11.35
C ASN A 122 -14.12 6.29 -10.05
N PRO A 123 -13.99 7.26 -9.13
CA PRO A 123 -13.31 7.07 -7.85
C PRO A 123 -14.00 5.99 -7.00
N THR A 124 -13.22 5.01 -6.55
CA THR A 124 -13.74 3.87 -5.77
C THR A 124 -12.97 3.60 -4.48
N LYS A 125 -11.78 4.20 -4.30
CA LYS A 125 -10.93 3.93 -3.13
C LYS A 125 -11.34 4.80 -1.94
N PRO A 126 -11.88 4.22 -0.84
CA PRO A 126 -12.28 5.00 0.32
C PRO A 126 -11.06 5.44 1.14
N ILE A 127 -11.00 6.71 1.50
CA ILE A 127 -9.94 7.31 2.33
C ILE A 127 -10.50 8.21 3.43
N GLY A 128 -9.67 8.49 4.42
CA GLY A 128 -9.98 9.45 5.47
C GLY A 128 -10.98 8.93 6.51
N SER A 129 -11.66 9.87 7.15
CA SER A 129 -12.62 9.61 8.21
C SER A 129 -13.96 9.06 7.71
N PHE A 130 -14.72 8.49 8.64
CA PHE A 130 -16.12 8.19 8.43
C PHE A 130 -16.97 9.42 8.75
N TYR A 131 -17.99 9.65 7.95
CA TYR A 131 -18.95 10.76 8.04
C TYR A 131 -20.37 10.20 8.09
N THR A 132 -21.28 10.98 8.66
CA THR A 132 -22.72 10.74 8.51
C THR A 132 -23.15 11.05 7.07
N GLU A 133 -24.36 10.64 6.69
CA GLU A 133 -24.90 10.95 5.37
C GLU A 133 -25.04 12.47 5.15
N GLU A 134 -25.47 13.20 6.20
CA GLU A 134 -25.63 14.66 6.17
C GLU A 134 -24.28 15.37 5.96
N GLU A 135 -23.26 15.02 6.76
CA GLU A 135 -21.88 15.54 6.61
C GLU A 135 -21.30 15.19 5.23
N SER A 136 -21.56 13.98 4.74
CA SER A 136 -21.12 13.52 3.42
C SER A 136 -21.69 14.40 2.30
N ASN A 137 -22.99 14.67 2.33
CA ASN A 137 -23.65 15.52 1.35
C ASN A 137 -23.10 16.96 1.40
N GLN A 138 -22.89 17.50 2.59
CA GLN A 138 -22.29 18.82 2.77
C GLN A 138 -20.87 18.88 2.20
N LEU A 139 -20.02 17.90 2.49
CA LEU A 139 -18.63 17.83 1.98
C LEU A 139 -18.58 17.66 0.46
N ALA A 140 -19.50 16.88 -0.12
CA ALA A 140 -19.64 16.76 -1.57
C ALA A 140 -19.98 18.10 -2.21
N GLU A 141 -20.90 18.86 -1.62
CA GLU A 141 -21.33 20.18 -2.13
C GLU A 141 -20.24 21.25 -1.94
N GLU A 142 -19.64 21.35 -0.75
CA GLU A 142 -18.66 22.40 -0.42
C GLU A 142 -17.28 22.17 -1.07
N LYS A 143 -16.83 20.91 -1.14
CA LYS A 143 -15.47 20.55 -1.57
C LYS A 143 -15.41 19.83 -2.92
N GLY A 144 -16.55 19.48 -3.50
CA GLY A 144 -16.63 18.68 -4.72
C GLY A 144 -16.07 17.25 -4.55
N TRP A 145 -16.08 16.71 -3.32
CA TRP A 145 -15.61 15.37 -3.08
C TRP A 145 -16.61 14.32 -3.56
N VAL A 146 -16.09 13.26 -4.16
CA VAL A 146 -16.88 12.05 -4.37
C VAL A 146 -16.95 11.31 -3.03
N MET A 147 -18.16 11.04 -2.59
CA MET A 147 -18.43 10.37 -1.32
C MET A 147 -19.14 9.04 -1.59
N GLY A 148 -18.90 8.04 -0.75
CA GLY A 148 -19.57 6.76 -0.85
C GLY A 148 -19.66 6.04 0.49
N GLU A 149 -20.68 5.20 0.62
CA GLU A 149 -20.87 4.35 1.79
C GLU A 149 -19.76 3.27 1.84
N ASP A 150 -19.20 3.06 3.03
CA ASP A 150 -18.15 2.06 3.26
C ASP A 150 -18.61 1.00 4.27
N ALA A 151 -19.11 -0.10 3.73
CA ALA A 151 -19.44 -1.32 4.47
C ALA A 151 -20.38 -1.12 5.67
N GLY A 152 -21.39 -0.25 5.58
CA GLY A 152 -22.38 0.03 6.63
C GLY A 152 -21.82 0.78 7.83
N ARG A 153 -20.58 1.30 7.76
CA ARG A 153 -19.92 2.04 8.84
C ARG A 153 -20.08 3.56 8.71
N GLY A 154 -20.67 4.03 7.62
CA GLY A 154 -20.84 5.44 7.26
C GLY A 154 -20.21 5.75 5.91
N TYR A 155 -20.12 7.04 5.60
CA TYR A 155 -19.63 7.55 4.32
C TYR A 155 -18.17 7.95 4.42
N ARG A 156 -17.43 7.76 3.33
CA ARG A 156 -16.03 8.18 3.21
C ARG A 156 -15.80 8.89 1.88
N ARG A 157 -14.76 9.72 1.85
CA ARG A 157 -14.27 10.26 0.57
C ARG A 157 -13.74 9.13 -0.29
N LEU A 158 -14.15 9.10 -1.56
CA LEU A 158 -13.63 8.21 -2.58
C LEU A 158 -12.62 8.97 -3.46
N VAL A 159 -11.50 8.33 -3.74
CA VAL A 159 -10.49 8.83 -4.68
C VAL A 159 -10.24 7.81 -5.78
N ALA A 160 -9.61 8.25 -6.87
CA ALA A 160 -9.17 7.36 -7.93
C ALA A 160 -8.17 6.33 -7.40
N SER A 161 -8.23 5.12 -7.96
CA SER A 161 -7.23 4.07 -7.75
C SER A 161 -6.72 3.58 -9.11
N PRO A 162 -5.87 4.38 -9.78
CA PRO A 162 -5.37 4.06 -11.12
C PRO A 162 -4.33 2.94 -11.09
N GLU A 163 -4.14 2.29 -12.24
CA GLU A 163 -3.11 1.29 -12.43
C GLU A 163 -1.69 1.90 -12.42
N PRO A 164 -0.72 1.27 -11.75
CA PRO A 164 0.67 1.73 -11.74
C PRO A 164 1.34 1.50 -13.10
N LYS A 165 1.88 2.56 -13.71
CA LYS A 165 2.65 2.47 -14.96
C LYS A 165 4.11 2.12 -14.72
N GLY A 166 4.69 2.58 -13.63
CA GLY A 166 6.08 2.34 -13.28
C GLY A 166 6.45 2.95 -11.93
N ILE A 167 7.51 2.44 -11.34
CA ILE A 167 8.08 2.96 -10.10
C ILE A 167 9.23 3.89 -10.45
N VAL A 168 9.14 5.15 -10.05
CA VAL A 168 10.11 6.19 -10.46
C VAL A 168 11.52 5.85 -9.94
N GLU A 169 11.64 5.38 -8.71
CA GLU A 169 12.91 5.09 -8.03
C GLU A 169 13.45 3.68 -8.30
N VAL A 170 12.94 2.95 -9.30
CA VAL A 170 13.30 1.55 -9.56
C VAL A 170 14.80 1.31 -9.68
N ASN A 171 15.54 2.19 -10.35
CA ASN A 171 16.99 2.04 -10.53
C ASN A 171 17.75 2.21 -9.20
N VAL A 172 17.27 3.09 -8.32
CA VAL A 172 17.83 3.25 -6.97
C VAL A 172 17.57 2.00 -6.14
N ILE A 173 16.34 1.46 -6.19
CA ILE A 173 15.97 0.22 -5.50
C ILE A 173 16.84 -0.95 -5.99
N LYS A 174 17.01 -1.14 -7.30
CA LYS A 174 17.91 -2.17 -7.86
C LYS A 174 19.34 -2.04 -7.32
N THR A 175 19.88 -0.83 -7.36
CA THR A 175 21.24 -0.55 -6.85
C THR A 175 21.37 -0.91 -5.37
N MET A 176 20.37 -0.59 -4.55
CA MET A 176 20.35 -0.95 -3.13
C MET A 176 20.33 -2.47 -2.93
N LEU A 177 19.50 -3.20 -3.65
CA LEU A 177 19.39 -4.66 -3.58
C LEU A 177 20.72 -5.34 -3.98
N GLU A 178 21.36 -4.90 -5.04
CA GLU A 178 22.66 -5.38 -5.51
C GLU A 178 23.78 -5.15 -4.47
N ASN A 179 23.64 -4.14 -3.61
CA ASN A 179 24.54 -3.85 -2.51
C ASN A 179 24.11 -4.45 -1.16
N ASP A 180 23.25 -5.48 -1.19
CA ASP A 180 22.79 -6.22 0.00
C ASP A 180 22.07 -5.33 1.04
N ILE A 181 21.39 -4.30 0.58
CA ILE A 181 20.56 -3.41 1.41
C ILE A 181 19.11 -3.91 1.34
N VAL A 182 18.49 -4.13 2.49
CA VAL A 182 17.05 -4.37 2.60
C VAL A 182 16.32 -3.06 2.38
N VAL A 183 15.39 -3.03 1.43
CA VAL A 183 14.71 -1.79 1.02
C VAL A 183 13.26 -1.82 1.48
N VAL A 184 12.80 -0.75 2.13
CA VAL A 184 11.38 -0.47 2.35
C VAL A 184 10.98 0.59 1.33
N SER A 185 10.04 0.28 0.45
CA SER A 185 9.64 1.17 -0.65
C SER A 185 8.16 1.04 -0.99
N THR A 186 7.69 1.88 -1.88
CA THR A 186 6.34 1.80 -2.49
C THR A 186 5.21 1.72 -1.44
N GLY A 187 5.41 2.37 -0.30
CA GLY A 187 4.45 2.40 0.79
C GLY A 187 3.11 3.02 0.35
N GLY A 188 2.00 2.35 0.71
CA GLY A 188 0.66 2.76 0.29
C GLY A 188 0.40 2.69 -1.21
N GLY A 189 1.20 1.89 -1.93
CA GLY A 189 1.17 1.80 -3.39
C GLY A 189 2.07 2.82 -4.09
N GLY A 190 2.83 3.61 -3.33
CA GLY A 190 3.64 4.73 -3.82
C GLY A 190 2.88 6.06 -3.82
N ILE A 191 3.62 7.17 -3.87
CA ILE A 191 3.05 8.50 -4.04
C ILE A 191 2.62 8.65 -5.50
N PRO A 192 1.31 8.81 -5.79
CA PRO A 192 0.85 8.91 -7.17
C PRO A 192 1.37 10.18 -7.83
N VAL A 193 2.02 10.02 -8.98
CA VAL A 193 2.50 11.12 -9.81
C VAL A 193 2.12 10.91 -11.27
N ALA A 194 1.91 12.00 -11.99
CA ALA A 194 1.72 11.96 -13.43
C ALA A 194 2.61 13.00 -14.11
N ARG A 195 2.90 12.81 -15.41
CA ARG A 195 3.66 13.79 -16.17
C ARG A 195 2.73 14.86 -16.75
N ASN A 196 3.09 16.10 -16.51
CA ASN A 196 2.43 17.23 -17.14
C ASN A 196 2.89 17.39 -18.61
N GLU A 197 2.33 18.38 -19.33
CA GLU A 197 2.66 18.67 -20.72
C GLU A 197 4.15 18.98 -20.98
N LYS A 198 4.89 19.40 -19.95
CA LYS A 198 6.34 19.68 -20.01
C LYS A 198 7.18 18.45 -19.66
N GLY A 199 6.55 17.29 -19.34
CA GLY A 199 7.21 16.08 -18.92
C GLY A 199 7.62 16.04 -17.43
N ASN A 200 7.28 17.07 -16.65
CA ASN A 200 7.57 17.10 -15.21
C ASN A 200 6.60 16.22 -14.44
N LEU A 201 7.09 15.56 -13.38
CA LEU A 201 6.26 14.81 -12.46
C LEU A 201 5.51 15.76 -11.53
N GLU A 202 4.20 15.52 -11.38
CA GLU A 202 3.33 16.26 -10.48
C GLU A 202 2.50 15.25 -9.66
N GLY A 203 2.34 15.53 -8.34
CA GLY A 203 1.54 14.69 -7.46
C GLY A 203 0.06 14.72 -7.83
N VAL A 204 -0.60 13.59 -7.82
CA VAL A 204 -2.03 13.43 -8.16
C VAL A 204 -2.83 12.96 -6.95
N ALA A 205 -4.06 13.46 -6.83
CA ALA A 205 -4.98 13.06 -5.76
C ALA A 205 -5.59 11.68 -6.04
N ALA A 206 -4.81 10.63 -5.82
CA ALA A 206 -5.18 9.24 -6.01
C ALA A 206 -4.57 8.37 -4.91
N VAL A 207 -5.00 7.13 -4.78
CA VAL A 207 -4.37 6.10 -3.93
C VAL A 207 -4.26 4.82 -4.73
N ILE A 208 -3.04 4.40 -5.01
CA ILE A 208 -2.78 3.21 -5.80
C ILE A 208 -2.95 1.97 -4.91
N ASP A 209 -3.46 0.89 -5.48
CA ASP A 209 -3.52 -0.37 -4.76
C ASP A 209 -2.10 -0.91 -4.48
N LYS A 210 -1.84 -1.35 -3.24
CA LYS A 210 -0.50 -1.80 -2.85
C LYS A 210 -0.09 -3.10 -3.55
N ASP A 211 -1.05 -3.98 -3.85
CA ASP A 211 -0.75 -5.27 -4.46
C ASP A 211 -0.45 -5.09 -5.95
N SER A 212 -1.20 -4.20 -6.64
CA SER A 212 -0.89 -3.78 -8.02
C SER A 212 0.49 -3.12 -8.10
N SER A 213 0.83 -2.23 -7.13
CA SER A 213 2.16 -1.61 -7.08
C SER A 213 3.26 -2.61 -6.74
N ALA A 214 3.01 -3.57 -5.84
CA ALA A 214 3.96 -4.62 -5.53
C ALA A 214 4.23 -5.52 -6.74
N LEU A 215 3.19 -5.84 -7.52
CA LEU A 215 3.33 -6.57 -8.79
C LEU A 215 4.15 -5.76 -9.79
N ARG A 216 3.85 -4.47 -9.96
CA ARG A 216 4.60 -3.60 -10.85
C ARG A 216 6.07 -3.51 -10.44
N LEU A 217 6.35 -3.27 -9.15
CA LEU A 217 7.71 -3.26 -8.62
C LEU A 217 8.41 -4.60 -8.84
N SER A 218 7.72 -5.72 -8.60
CA SER A 218 8.23 -7.08 -8.81
C SER A 218 8.71 -7.29 -10.25
N GLN A 219 7.94 -6.83 -11.22
CA GLN A 219 8.32 -6.84 -12.63
C GLN A 219 9.51 -5.91 -12.91
N ASP A 220 9.46 -4.69 -12.40
CA ASP A 220 10.48 -3.66 -12.64
C ASP A 220 11.85 -4.03 -12.03
N VAL A 221 11.88 -4.68 -10.87
CA VAL A 221 13.12 -5.15 -10.24
C VAL A 221 13.51 -6.58 -10.65
N GLU A 222 12.73 -7.22 -11.52
CA GLU A 222 12.97 -8.59 -12.00
C GLU A 222 13.08 -9.57 -10.82
N SER A 223 12.09 -9.56 -9.91
CA SER A 223 12.12 -10.43 -8.75
C SER A 223 11.79 -11.88 -9.10
N ASP A 224 12.37 -12.82 -8.34
CA ASP A 224 12.08 -14.25 -8.46
C ASP A 224 10.76 -14.61 -7.76
N VAL A 225 10.39 -13.84 -6.73
CA VAL A 225 9.23 -14.12 -5.89
C VAL A 225 8.50 -12.82 -5.52
N LEU A 226 7.18 -12.79 -5.76
CA LEU A 226 6.26 -11.85 -5.14
C LEU A 226 5.52 -12.57 -4.00
N MET A 227 5.69 -12.08 -2.78
CA MET A 227 5.05 -12.63 -1.59
C MET A 227 4.05 -11.61 -1.02
N ILE A 228 2.81 -12.01 -0.89
CA ILE A 228 1.75 -11.16 -0.32
C ILE A 228 1.36 -11.74 1.04
N LEU A 229 1.63 -11.00 2.12
CA LEU A 229 1.21 -11.35 3.46
C LEU A 229 -0.20 -10.80 3.71
N THR A 230 -1.10 -11.71 4.05
CA THR A 230 -2.52 -11.44 4.26
C THR A 230 -3.02 -12.22 5.49
N ASP A 231 -4.22 -11.91 5.96
CA ASP A 231 -4.83 -12.49 7.16
C ASP A 231 -5.39 -13.89 6.93
N VAL A 232 -5.52 -14.31 5.68
CA VAL A 232 -6.01 -15.64 5.34
C VAL A 232 -4.85 -16.54 4.94
N PRO A 233 -4.86 -17.82 5.36
CA PRO A 233 -3.74 -18.72 5.12
C PRO A 233 -3.56 -19.12 3.65
N ASN A 234 -4.59 -18.95 2.83
CA ASN A 234 -4.58 -19.33 1.42
C ASN A 234 -5.54 -18.46 0.60
N VAL A 235 -5.42 -18.58 -0.72
CA VAL A 235 -6.47 -18.18 -1.67
C VAL A 235 -7.53 -19.26 -1.72
N TYR A 236 -8.78 -18.88 -1.94
CA TYR A 236 -9.93 -19.79 -2.02
C TYR A 236 -10.76 -19.47 -3.25
N ILE A 237 -11.35 -20.50 -3.85
CA ILE A 237 -12.53 -20.34 -4.72
C ILE A 237 -13.79 -20.53 -3.90
N ASN A 238 -14.91 -19.95 -4.35
CA ASN A 238 -16.21 -19.98 -3.65
C ASN A 238 -16.11 -19.53 -2.17
N TYR A 239 -15.28 -18.52 -1.88
CA TYR A 239 -15.05 -18.05 -0.53
C TYR A 239 -16.36 -17.73 0.21
N GLY A 240 -16.50 -18.26 1.45
CA GLY A 240 -17.69 -18.08 2.28
C GLY A 240 -18.90 -18.91 1.86
N LYS A 241 -18.80 -19.81 0.86
CA LYS A 241 -19.86 -20.71 0.43
C LYS A 241 -19.63 -22.14 0.93
N PRO A 242 -20.68 -23.03 0.94
CA PRO A 242 -20.53 -24.42 1.38
C PRO A 242 -19.52 -25.25 0.56
N ASP A 243 -19.27 -24.85 -0.67
CA ASP A 243 -18.34 -25.46 -1.63
C ASP A 243 -17.02 -24.69 -1.73
N GLN A 244 -16.65 -23.96 -0.67
CA GLN A 244 -15.36 -23.27 -0.58
C GLN A 244 -14.21 -24.29 -0.70
N GLU A 245 -13.28 -24.02 -1.61
CA GLU A 245 -12.09 -24.83 -1.83
C GLU A 245 -10.82 -24.00 -1.63
N LYS A 246 -9.86 -24.54 -0.89
CA LYS A 246 -8.55 -23.96 -0.63
C LYS A 246 -7.62 -24.20 -1.81
N LEU A 247 -6.96 -23.14 -2.29
CA LEU A 247 -5.92 -23.24 -3.31
C LEU A 247 -4.54 -23.19 -2.64
N GLU A 248 -3.76 -24.27 -2.75
CA GLU A 248 -2.39 -24.33 -2.22
C GLU A 248 -1.36 -24.00 -3.31
N THR A 249 -1.52 -24.60 -4.48
CA THR A 249 -0.66 -24.35 -5.65
C THR A 249 -1.50 -24.46 -6.89
N ILE A 250 -1.44 -23.45 -7.73
CA ILE A 250 -2.13 -23.44 -9.04
C ILE A 250 -1.16 -22.93 -10.11
N SER A 251 -1.36 -23.36 -11.34
CA SER A 251 -0.66 -22.79 -12.49
C SER A 251 -1.27 -21.44 -12.89
N ILE A 252 -0.55 -20.67 -13.69
CA ILE A 252 -1.03 -19.38 -14.22
C ILE A 252 -2.30 -19.60 -15.04
N GLU A 253 -2.32 -20.62 -15.90
CA GLU A 253 -3.47 -20.95 -16.75
C GLU A 253 -4.72 -21.26 -15.90
N LYS A 254 -4.52 -21.94 -14.75
CA LYS A 254 -5.63 -22.25 -13.85
C LYS A 254 -6.10 -21.00 -13.09
N ALA A 255 -5.19 -20.09 -12.74
CA ALA A 255 -5.54 -18.81 -12.14
C ALA A 255 -6.34 -17.94 -13.12
N GLU A 256 -5.93 -17.87 -14.39
CA GLU A 256 -6.65 -17.16 -15.46
C GLU A 256 -8.05 -17.75 -15.70
N GLN A 257 -8.18 -19.09 -15.69
CA GLN A 257 -9.48 -19.75 -15.77
C GLN A 257 -10.40 -19.31 -14.63
N TYR A 258 -9.93 -19.39 -13.39
CA TYR A 258 -10.72 -19.00 -12.21
C TYR A 258 -11.09 -17.52 -12.19
N TYR A 259 -10.19 -16.65 -12.67
CA TYR A 259 -10.49 -15.24 -12.86
C TYR A 259 -11.62 -15.04 -13.88
N GLY A 260 -11.56 -15.73 -15.03
CA GLY A 260 -12.59 -15.69 -16.06
C GLY A 260 -13.96 -16.27 -15.59
N GLU A 261 -13.94 -17.20 -14.63
CA GLU A 261 -15.14 -17.77 -13.99
C GLU A 261 -15.69 -16.87 -12.86
N GLY A 262 -15.00 -15.75 -12.52
CA GLY A 262 -15.44 -14.79 -11.51
C GLY A 262 -15.18 -15.23 -10.05
N HIS A 263 -14.24 -16.14 -9.83
CA HIS A 263 -13.84 -16.54 -8.48
C HIS A 263 -12.94 -15.51 -7.80
N PHE A 264 -12.26 -14.69 -8.58
CA PHE A 264 -11.38 -13.61 -8.10
C PHE A 264 -11.91 -12.25 -8.56
N SER A 265 -11.76 -11.23 -7.72
CA SER A 265 -12.16 -9.82 -7.98
C SER A 265 -10.96 -8.94 -8.24
#